data_02a645c9cfa5d2b39a211b3fc8c82d92
#
_entry.id   02a645c9cfa5d2b39a211b3fc8c82d92
#
_cell.length_a   1.000
_cell.length_b   1.000
_cell.length_c   1.000
_cell.angle_alpha   90.00
_cell.angle_beta   90.00
_cell.angle_gamma   90.00
#
_symmetry.space_group_name_H-M   'P 1'
#
loop_
_entity.id
_entity.type
_entity.pdbx_description
1 polymer ?
#
loop_
_entity_poly.entity_id
_entity_poly.type
_entity_poly.pdbx_seq_one_letter_code
_entity_poly.pdbx_strand_id
1 'polypeptide(L)'
;YTSQGEFLYGYTFNCTQSFCVEWDGQHVNIYFIRSDVIISLDSDGNILDIKAVQDTIDNNSYRNSLLYSTTRTLGNTTYLIRNDMGIFNWIAMSYSQIVTIDATGSESIIYDMNSMQLTKTIVTISLICVFVFVAVAVVIWQFIKLRRGN
;
A
#
# COMPACT_ATOMS: atom_id res chain seq x y z
N TYR A 1 -8.57 -4.94 -13.91
CA TYR A 1 -7.72 -4.24 -14.87
C TYR A 1 -7.12 -5.22 -15.87
N THR A 2 -6.91 -4.77 -17.10
CA THR A 2 -6.11 -5.52 -18.09
C THR A 2 -4.62 -5.53 -17.70
N SER A 3 -3.81 -6.33 -18.39
CA SER A 3 -2.34 -6.31 -18.25
C SER A 3 -1.71 -4.96 -18.63
N GLN A 4 -2.43 -4.11 -19.36
CA GLN A 4 -2.06 -2.75 -19.74
C GLN A 4 -2.52 -1.68 -18.75
N GLY A 5 -3.23 -2.08 -17.67
CA GLY A 5 -3.73 -1.18 -16.66
C GLY A 5 -5.09 -0.54 -16.95
N GLU A 6 -5.80 -0.99 -17.99
CA GLU A 6 -7.15 -0.52 -18.27
C GLU A 6 -8.16 -1.11 -17.28
N PHE A 7 -9.08 -0.29 -16.77
CA PHE A 7 -10.12 -0.75 -15.87
C PHE A 7 -11.13 -1.64 -16.61
N LEU A 8 -11.39 -2.82 -16.08
CA LEU A 8 -12.38 -3.76 -16.62
C LEU A 8 -13.69 -3.70 -15.84
N TYR A 9 -13.61 -3.98 -14.55
CA TYR A 9 -14.75 -4.00 -13.65
C TYR A 9 -14.27 -3.89 -12.20
N GLY A 10 -15.21 -3.64 -11.29
CA GLY A 10 -14.93 -3.62 -9.85
C GLY A 10 -16.14 -4.06 -9.06
N TYR A 11 -15.89 -4.54 -7.86
CA TYR A 11 -16.91 -4.91 -6.89
C TYR A 11 -16.92 -3.94 -5.73
N THR A 12 -18.10 -3.66 -5.22
CA THR A 12 -18.27 -2.89 -3.99
C THR A 12 -18.84 -3.78 -2.91
N PHE A 13 -18.19 -3.80 -1.76
CA PHE A 13 -18.69 -4.52 -0.59
C PHE A 13 -18.43 -3.71 0.68
N ASN A 14 -19.27 -3.90 1.69
CA ASN A 14 -19.10 -3.26 2.99
C ASN A 14 -18.18 -4.12 3.86
N CYS A 15 -17.07 -3.52 4.31
CA CYS A 15 -16.15 -4.18 5.20
C CYS A 15 -15.71 -3.24 6.32
N THR A 16 -15.76 -3.74 7.57
CA THR A 16 -15.34 -3.00 8.77
C THR A 16 -13.92 -3.36 9.23
N GLN A 17 -13.24 -4.25 8.51
CA GLN A 17 -11.90 -4.70 8.84
C GLN A 17 -10.95 -4.56 7.65
N SER A 18 -9.64 -4.63 7.93
CA SER A 18 -8.62 -4.65 6.88
C SER A 18 -8.68 -5.95 6.07
N PHE A 19 -8.45 -5.84 4.78
CA PHE A 19 -8.43 -6.98 3.87
C PHE A 19 -7.33 -6.83 2.83
N CYS A 20 -6.94 -7.96 2.22
CA CYS A 20 -6.10 -8.02 1.04
C CYS A 20 -6.87 -8.67 -0.10
N VAL A 21 -6.49 -8.35 -1.32
CA VAL A 21 -7.09 -8.94 -2.53
C VAL A 21 -5.99 -9.61 -3.34
N GLU A 22 -6.26 -10.81 -3.80
CA GLU A 22 -5.39 -11.58 -4.68
C GLU A 22 -6.18 -12.10 -5.87
N TRP A 23 -5.54 -12.15 -7.03
CA TRP A 23 -6.02 -12.84 -8.23
C TRP A 23 -5.19 -14.11 -8.42
N ASP A 24 -5.83 -15.28 -8.44
CA ASP A 24 -5.15 -16.58 -8.59
C ASP A 24 -5.03 -17.06 -10.04
N GLY A 25 -5.49 -16.26 -10.99
CA GLY A 25 -5.56 -16.58 -12.42
C GLY A 25 -6.98 -16.89 -12.91
N GLN A 26 -7.93 -17.18 -12.01
CA GLN A 26 -9.33 -17.48 -12.31
C GLN A 26 -10.31 -16.74 -11.39
N HIS A 27 -9.95 -16.53 -10.12
CA HIS A 27 -10.83 -16.03 -9.07
C HIS A 27 -10.21 -14.83 -8.36
N VAL A 28 -11.07 -13.98 -7.83
CA VAL A 28 -10.67 -12.92 -6.89
C VAL A 28 -10.79 -13.48 -5.48
N ASN A 29 -9.67 -13.60 -4.78
CA ASN A 29 -9.61 -14.03 -3.39
C ASN A 29 -9.51 -12.79 -2.49
N ILE A 30 -10.45 -12.64 -1.56
CA ILE A 30 -10.45 -11.57 -0.56
C ILE A 30 -10.10 -12.19 0.79
N TYR A 31 -8.94 -11.84 1.31
CA TYR A 31 -8.50 -12.26 2.64
C TYR A 31 -8.84 -11.20 3.68
N PHE A 32 -9.70 -11.54 4.62
CA PHE A 32 -10.06 -10.70 5.76
C PHE A 32 -9.12 -10.95 6.93
N ILE A 33 -8.24 -9.98 7.19
CA ILE A 33 -7.08 -10.13 8.09
C ILE A 33 -7.49 -10.43 9.53
N ARG A 34 -8.54 -9.79 10.04
CA ARG A 34 -8.93 -9.95 11.45
C ARG A 34 -9.68 -11.23 11.73
N SER A 35 -10.48 -11.70 10.77
CA SER A 35 -11.29 -12.91 10.92
C SER A 35 -10.58 -14.17 10.41
N ASP A 36 -9.41 -14.02 9.77
CA ASP A 36 -8.67 -15.11 9.10
C ASP A 36 -9.56 -15.94 8.17
N VAL A 37 -10.32 -15.24 7.31
CA VAL A 37 -11.23 -15.85 6.35
C VAL A 37 -10.86 -15.40 4.95
N ILE A 38 -10.83 -16.34 4.00
CA ILE A 38 -10.71 -16.07 2.57
C ILE A 38 -12.08 -16.29 1.93
N ILE A 39 -12.52 -15.32 1.13
CA ILE A 39 -13.68 -15.44 0.25
C ILE A 39 -13.20 -15.45 -1.19
N SER A 40 -13.53 -16.48 -1.94
CA SER A 40 -13.24 -16.59 -3.38
C SER A 40 -14.47 -16.18 -4.20
N LEU A 41 -14.25 -15.30 -5.17
CA LEU A 41 -15.29 -14.79 -6.07
C LEU A 41 -14.99 -15.18 -7.51
N ASP A 42 -16.07 -15.44 -8.28
CA ASP A 42 -15.96 -15.57 -9.74
C ASP A 42 -15.88 -14.18 -10.44
N SER A 43 -15.82 -14.20 -11.79
CA SER A 43 -15.77 -12.97 -12.60
C SER A 43 -17.05 -12.12 -12.48
N ASP A 44 -18.15 -12.69 -12.05
CA ASP A 44 -19.43 -12.01 -11.90
C ASP A 44 -19.65 -11.49 -10.45
N GLY A 45 -18.71 -11.79 -9.54
CA GLY A 45 -18.77 -11.40 -8.14
C GLY A 45 -19.57 -12.35 -7.25
N ASN A 46 -19.95 -13.53 -7.74
CA ASN A 46 -20.60 -14.52 -6.90
C ASN A 46 -19.59 -15.20 -6.00
N ILE A 47 -19.99 -15.48 -4.76
CA ILE A 47 -19.15 -16.21 -3.82
C ILE A 47 -19.09 -17.68 -4.23
N LEU A 48 -17.87 -18.15 -4.52
CA LEU A 48 -17.60 -19.55 -4.86
C LEU A 48 -17.27 -20.37 -3.61
N ASP A 49 -16.47 -19.79 -2.71
CA ASP A 49 -16.00 -20.47 -1.51
C ASP A 49 -15.76 -19.47 -0.37
N ILE A 50 -15.94 -19.95 0.87
CA ILE A 50 -15.57 -19.24 2.09
C ILE A 50 -14.76 -20.19 2.97
N LYS A 51 -13.48 -19.88 3.13
CA LYS A 51 -12.52 -20.74 3.84
C LYS A 51 -11.92 -20.02 5.05
N ALA A 52 -12.02 -20.66 6.22
CA ALA A 52 -11.24 -20.23 7.38
C ALA A 52 -9.78 -20.62 7.21
N VAL A 53 -8.86 -19.69 7.47
CA VAL A 53 -7.42 -19.90 7.43
C VAL A 53 -6.99 -20.44 8.77
N GLN A 54 -6.60 -21.72 8.83
CA GLN A 54 -6.06 -22.31 10.06
C GLN A 54 -4.64 -21.78 10.33
N ASP A 55 -4.28 -21.63 11.58
CA ASP A 55 -2.93 -21.21 12.00
C ASP A 55 -1.93 -22.36 11.83
N THR A 56 -1.47 -22.57 10.60
CA THR A 56 -0.45 -23.53 10.21
C THR A 56 0.75 -22.79 9.60
N ILE A 57 1.92 -23.45 9.53
CA ILE A 57 3.14 -22.86 8.93
C ILE A 57 2.88 -22.45 7.47
N ASP A 58 2.20 -23.30 6.70
CA ASP A 58 1.92 -23.03 5.29
C ASP A 58 0.96 -21.85 5.12
N ASN A 59 -0.10 -21.77 5.93
CA ASN A 59 -1.04 -20.67 5.91
C ASN A 59 -0.40 -19.37 6.39
N ASN A 60 0.52 -19.41 7.34
CA ASN A 60 1.27 -18.25 7.79
C ASN A 60 2.23 -17.74 6.70
N SER A 61 2.90 -18.64 5.97
CA SER A 61 3.70 -18.29 4.80
C SER A 61 2.85 -17.63 3.72
N TYR A 62 1.69 -18.19 3.41
CA TYR A 62 0.74 -17.64 2.44
C TYR A 62 0.26 -16.26 2.87
N ARG A 63 -0.20 -16.10 4.11
CA ARG A 63 -0.62 -14.82 4.69
C ARG A 63 0.48 -13.76 4.61
N ASN A 64 1.70 -14.11 4.98
CA ASN A 64 2.84 -13.20 4.92
C ASN A 64 3.15 -12.79 3.47
N SER A 65 3.02 -13.70 2.51
CA SER A 65 3.19 -13.37 1.10
C SER A 65 2.12 -12.39 0.60
N LEU A 66 0.87 -12.51 1.07
CA LEU A 66 -0.20 -11.56 0.73
C LEU A 66 0.03 -10.17 1.32
N LEU A 67 0.49 -10.11 2.58
CA LEU A 67 0.61 -8.86 3.32
C LEU A 67 1.88 -8.07 2.97
N TYR A 68 2.98 -8.74 2.71
CA TYR A 68 4.31 -8.12 2.67
C TYR A 68 5.05 -8.27 1.35
N SER A 69 4.58 -9.10 0.42
CA SER A 69 5.23 -9.22 -0.88
C SER A 69 5.00 -7.98 -1.73
N THR A 70 6.09 -7.43 -2.24
CA THR A 70 6.08 -6.33 -3.20
C THR A 70 6.10 -6.80 -4.65
N THR A 71 6.18 -8.11 -4.87
CA THR A 71 6.28 -8.71 -6.20
C THR A 71 5.29 -9.84 -6.36
N ARG A 72 4.73 -9.97 -7.57
CA ARG A 72 3.86 -11.06 -8.00
C ARG A 72 4.21 -11.46 -9.42
N THR A 73 4.38 -12.74 -9.66
CA THR A 73 4.60 -13.26 -11.02
C THR A 73 3.36 -13.99 -11.49
N LEU A 74 2.87 -13.61 -12.66
CA LEU A 74 1.72 -14.22 -13.32
C LEU A 74 2.13 -14.61 -14.74
N GLY A 75 2.21 -15.90 -15.01
CA GLY A 75 2.79 -16.39 -16.25
C GLY A 75 4.24 -15.93 -16.43
N ASN A 76 4.52 -15.22 -17.51
CA ASN A 76 5.86 -14.69 -17.82
C ASN A 76 6.06 -13.22 -17.44
N THR A 77 5.09 -12.62 -16.73
CA THR A 77 5.15 -11.21 -16.32
C THR A 77 5.26 -11.11 -14.81
N THR A 78 6.24 -10.36 -14.32
CA THR A 78 6.38 -10.02 -12.90
C THR A 78 5.86 -8.60 -12.68
N TYR A 79 4.94 -8.47 -11.74
CA TYR A 79 4.42 -7.19 -11.25
C TYR A 79 5.18 -6.80 -9.99
N LEU A 80 5.65 -5.57 -9.94
CA LEU A 80 6.41 -5.01 -8.83
C LEU A 80 5.73 -3.73 -8.37
N ILE A 81 5.51 -3.59 -7.07
CA ILE A 81 5.12 -2.31 -6.46
C ILE A 81 6.35 -1.66 -5.86
N ARG A 82 6.56 -0.38 -6.18
CA ARG A 82 7.71 0.39 -5.69
C ARG A 82 7.38 1.88 -5.51
N ASN A 83 8.30 2.60 -4.95
CA ASN A 83 8.33 4.05 -4.94
C ASN A 83 9.52 4.55 -5.73
N ASP A 84 9.34 5.66 -6.43
CA ASP A 84 10.41 6.38 -7.14
C ASP A 84 10.36 7.87 -6.78
N MET A 85 10.46 8.16 -5.49
CA MET A 85 10.44 9.52 -4.93
C MET A 85 11.83 9.96 -4.44
N GLY A 86 12.89 9.31 -4.91
CA GLY A 86 14.26 9.60 -4.54
C GLY A 86 14.50 9.49 -3.04
N ILE A 87 15.05 10.53 -2.43
CA ILE A 87 15.37 10.57 -1.00
C ILE A 87 14.15 10.43 -0.09
N PHE A 88 12.92 10.60 -0.61
CA PHE A 88 11.70 10.49 0.18
C PHE A 88 11.14 9.06 0.21
N ASN A 89 11.75 8.09 -0.47
CA ASN A 89 11.29 6.70 -0.46
C ASN A 89 11.22 6.10 0.95
N TRP A 90 12.17 6.46 1.84
CA TRP A 90 12.24 5.93 3.21
C TRP A 90 11.14 6.41 4.15
N ILE A 91 10.45 7.50 3.81
CA ILE A 91 9.31 8.03 4.57
C ILE A 91 7.97 7.81 3.86
N ALA A 92 7.97 7.17 2.69
CA ALA A 92 6.76 6.84 1.97
C ALA A 92 5.93 5.82 2.75
N MET A 93 4.69 6.16 3.06
CA MET A 93 3.76 5.29 3.82
C MET A 93 3.03 4.29 2.92
N SER A 94 3.14 4.44 1.60
CA SER A 94 2.48 3.58 0.60
C SER A 94 3.26 3.57 -0.70
N TYR A 95 3.09 2.51 -1.46
CA TYR A 95 3.68 2.41 -2.80
C TYR A 95 2.97 3.34 -3.79
N SER A 96 3.73 3.87 -4.73
CA SER A 96 3.27 4.88 -5.68
C SER A 96 3.32 4.43 -7.14
N GLN A 97 4.02 3.33 -7.44
CA GLN A 97 4.13 2.78 -8.78
C GLN A 97 3.81 1.30 -8.81
N ILE A 98 3.19 0.86 -9.92
CA ILE A 98 3.12 -0.54 -10.32
C ILE A 98 3.90 -0.68 -11.63
N VAL A 99 4.88 -1.56 -11.62
CA VAL A 99 5.77 -1.84 -12.75
C VAL A 99 5.59 -3.28 -13.18
N THR A 100 5.58 -3.54 -14.47
CA THR A 100 5.66 -4.88 -15.03
C THR A 100 7.06 -5.13 -15.56
N ILE A 101 7.54 -6.34 -15.35
CA ILE A 101 8.80 -6.85 -15.92
C ILE A 101 8.44 -8.07 -16.74
N ASP A 102 8.71 -8.01 -18.03
CA ASP A 102 8.45 -9.13 -18.95
C ASP A 102 9.54 -10.21 -18.89
N ALA A 103 9.36 -11.30 -19.64
CA ALA A 103 10.32 -12.40 -19.71
C ALA A 103 11.70 -11.97 -20.26
N THR A 104 11.81 -10.84 -20.94
CA THR A 104 13.06 -10.27 -21.46
C THR A 104 13.77 -9.37 -20.46
N GLY A 105 13.12 -9.08 -19.31
CA GLY A 105 13.60 -8.13 -18.31
C GLY A 105 13.26 -6.67 -18.63
N SER A 106 12.42 -6.42 -19.66
CA SER A 106 11.97 -5.06 -19.98
C SER A 106 10.94 -4.57 -18.96
N GLU A 107 11.17 -3.39 -18.39
CA GLU A 107 10.27 -2.75 -17.44
C GLU A 107 9.27 -1.83 -18.13
N SER A 108 8.02 -1.86 -17.69
CA SER A 108 6.97 -0.93 -18.08
C SER A 108 6.18 -0.48 -16.87
N ILE A 109 5.97 0.83 -16.73
CA ILE A 109 5.17 1.40 -15.65
C ILE A 109 3.72 1.41 -16.10
N ILE A 110 2.84 0.65 -15.41
CA ILE A 110 1.39 0.60 -15.70
C ILE A 110 0.57 1.50 -14.80
N TYR A 111 1.13 1.93 -13.68
CA TYR A 111 0.49 2.86 -12.76
C TYR A 111 1.54 3.72 -12.08
N ASP A 112 1.33 5.04 -12.09
CA ASP A 112 2.25 6.01 -11.50
C ASP A 112 1.49 7.12 -10.76
N MET A 113 1.72 7.18 -9.45
CA MET A 113 1.28 8.27 -8.56
C MET A 113 2.45 8.95 -7.85
N ASN A 114 3.68 8.78 -8.30
CA ASN A 114 4.87 9.34 -7.64
C ASN A 114 4.75 10.84 -7.38
N SER A 115 4.34 11.63 -8.38
CA SER A 115 4.20 13.07 -8.24
C SER A 115 3.19 13.47 -7.15
N MET A 116 2.05 12.77 -7.07
CA MET A 116 1.04 13.01 -6.04
C MET A 116 1.56 12.63 -4.65
N GLN A 117 2.21 11.46 -4.52
CA GLN A 117 2.78 10.99 -3.26
C GLN A 117 3.92 11.92 -2.80
N LEU A 118 4.79 12.34 -3.71
CA LEU A 118 5.87 13.28 -3.43
C LEU A 118 5.30 14.61 -2.92
N THR A 119 4.28 15.17 -3.59
CA THR A 119 3.64 16.42 -3.17
C THR A 119 3.04 16.29 -1.77
N LYS A 120 2.28 15.22 -1.49
CA LYS A 120 1.72 14.96 -0.16
C LYS A 120 2.82 14.86 0.90
N THR A 121 3.90 14.16 0.60
CA THR A 121 5.03 13.98 1.50
C THR A 121 5.71 15.31 1.81
N ILE A 122 6.01 16.12 0.80
CA ILE A 122 6.62 17.45 0.98
C ILE A 122 5.72 18.36 1.81
N VAL A 123 4.42 18.41 1.51
CA VAL A 123 3.46 19.22 2.29
C VAL A 123 3.42 18.77 3.74
N THR A 124 3.35 17.48 4.00
CA THR A 124 3.32 16.93 5.37
C THR A 124 4.59 17.28 6.14
N ILE A 125 5.76 17.09 5.55
CA ILE A 125 7.04 17.44 6.18
C ILE A 125 7.11 18.94 6.45
N SER A 126 6.71 19.77 5.49
CA SER A 126 6.72 21.22 5.65
C SER A 126 5.84 21.67 6.83
N LEU A 127 4.65 21.09 6.97
CA LEU A 127 3.77 21.35 8.11
C LEU A 127 4.38 20.93 9.44
N ILE A 128 5.02 19.77 9.49
CA ILE A 128 5.72 19.30 10.70
C ILE A 128 6.86 20.25 11.06
N CYS A 129 7.67 20.67 10.08
CA CYS A 129 8.78 21.60 10.30
C CYS A 129 8.28 22.95 10.82
N VAL A 130 7.20 23.50 10.26
CA VAL A 130 6.59 24.75 10.75
C VAL A 130 6.11 24.59 12.20
N PHE A 131 5.43 23.49 12.51
CA PHE A 131 4.96 23.21 13.87
C PHE A 131 6.11 23.12 14.89
N VAL A 132 7.16 22.39 14.55
CA VAL A 132 8.36 22.28 15.40
C VAL A 132 9.02 23.65 15.58
N PHE A 133 9.15 24.44 14.51
CA PHE A 133 9.73 25.77 14.59
C PHE A 133 8.94 26.70 15.52
N VAL A 134 7.60 26.71 15.41
CA VAL A 134 6.73 27.48 16.29
C VAL A 134 6.85 27.02 17.74
N ALA A 135 6.86 25.71 18.00
CA ALA A 135 7.03 25.16 19.34
C ALA A 135 8.37 25.62 19.97
N VAL A 136 9.46 25.51 19.22
CA VAL A 136 10.80 25.96 19.66
C VAL A 136 10.80 27.46 19.94
N ALA A 137 10.21 28.27 19.06
CA ALA A 137 10.12 29.73 19.25
C ALA A 137 9.36 30.11 20.52
N VAL A 138 8.24 29.40 20.82
CA VAL A 138 7.47 29.60 22.06
C VAL A 138 8.29 29.25 23.29
N VAL A 139 9.03 28.13 23.27
CA VAL A 139 9.88 27.71 24.38
C VAL A 139 11.00 28.75 24.62
N ILE A 140 11.67 29.21 23.58
CA ILE A 140 12.72 30.25 23.67
C ILE A 140 12.12 31.54 24.23
N TRP A 141 10.97 31.96 23.72
CA TRP A 141 10.29 33.18 24.18
C TRP A 141 9.93 33.09 25.67
N GLN A 142 9.41 31.96 26.14
CA GLN A 142 9.13 31.74 27.56
C GLN A 142 10.41 31.80 28.41
N PHE A 143 11.48 31.20 27.94
CA PHE A 143 12.78 31.21 28.63
C PHE A 143 13.34 32.65 28.76
N ILE A 144 13.25 33.45 27.71
CA ILE A 144 13.68 34.88 27.71
C ILE A 144 12.82 35.67 28.68
N LYS A 145 11.48 35.44 28.70
CA LYS A 145 10.56 36.13 29.60
C LYS A 145 10.87 35.82 31.06
N LEU A 146 11.13 34.55 31.41
CA LEU A 146 11.49 34.14 32.76
C LEU A 146 12.83 34.79 33.22
N ARG A 147 13.79 34.92 32.30
CA ARG A 147 15.11 35.51 32.60
C ARG A 147 15.08 37.03 32.77
N ARG A 148 14.09 37.73 32.19
CA ARG A 148 13.88 39.18 32.32
C ARG A 148 13.02 39.59 33.49
N GLY A 149 12.32 38.63 34.11
CA GLY A 149 11.44 38.88 35.26
C GLY A 149 12.11 38.64 36.64
N ASN A 150 13.36 38.17 36.64
CA ASN A 150 14.26 38.13 37.79
C ASN A 150 15.29 39.23 37.65
#